data_0e1b9311fd70c1fc780793d2d82c96a8
#
_entry.id   0e1b9311fd70c1fc780793d2d82c96a8
#
_cell.length_a   1.000
_cell.length_b   1.000
_cell.length_c   1.000
_cell.angle_alpha   90.00
_cell.angle_beta   90.00
_cell.angle_gamma   90.00
#
_symmetry.space_group_name_H-M   'P 1'
#
loop_
_entity.id
_entity.type
_entity.pdbx_description
1 polymer ?
#
loop_
_entity_poly.entity_id
_entity_poly.type
_entity_poly.pdbx_seq_one_letter_code
_entity_poly.pdbx_strand_id
1 'polypeptide(L)'
;MLSIMVFKQKNTMKSTKYLGICMDNSTAHIIELGQEASETKVINSKFTHDEREQSLRKGENRMHSKEQQFQAEYYKELGEIIKNYEEVILFGPTNAKVELMNILKEDQHFNNIKIDIKPADKMTDNQQIAFVKDYFLKH
;
A
#
# COMPACT_ATOMS: atom_id res chain seq x y z
N MET A 1 -28.33 8.85 -22.03
CA MET A 1 -27.94 8.47 -22.01
C MET A 1 -27.46 8.34 -21.62
N LEU A 2 -27.31 8.39 -21.63
CA LEU A 2 -26.57 8.15 -21.52
C LEU A 2 -26.01 8.19 -20.88
N SER A 3 -25.97 8.28 -20.80
CA SER A 3 -25.15 8.15 -20.48
C SER A 3 -24.70 8.09 -19.68
N ILE A 4 -24.85 8.23 -19.57
CA ILE A 4 -24.18 7.91 -19.14
C ILE A 4 -23.59 7.61 -18.64
N MET A 5 -23.64 7.67 -18.94
CA MET A 5 -22.89 7.17 -18.90
C MET A 5 -22.18 7.11 -18.58
N VAL A 6 -22.31 7.38 -18.55
CA VAL A 6 -21.43 7.15 -18.63
C VAL A 6 -20.84 7.44 -18.00
N PHE A 7 -20.84 7.78 -17.93
CA PHE A 7 -19.95 7.83 -17.81
C PHE A 7 -19.39 7.61 -16.98
N LYS A 8 -19.32 7.80 -16.62
CA LYS A 8 -18.71 7.18 -16.26
C LYS A 8 -17.96 6.80 -16.27
N GLN A 9 -17.87 6.90 -16.77
CA GLN A 9 -17.14 6.29 -17.07
C GLN A 9 -16.32 6.61 -17.28
N LYS A 10 -16.15 7.25 -17.59
CA LYS A 10 -15.39 7.33 -17.95
C LYS A 10 -14.41 7.52 -17.69
N ASN A 11 -14.30 7.91 -17.47
CA ASN A 11 -13.41 7.83 -17.31
C ASN A 11 -12.69 7.35 -17.01
N THR A 12 -13.07 7.56 -16.70
CA THR A 12 -12.37 6.52 -16.25
C THR A 12 -11.44 5.87 -17.04
N MET A 13 -11.71 5.66 -17.90
CA MET A 13 -10.96 4.95 -18.72
C MET A 13 -9.72 5.54 -19.12
N LYS A 14 -9.68 6.76 -19.23
CA LYS A 14 -8.55 7.40 -19.74
C LYS A 14 -7.59 7.85 -18.73
N SER A 15 -8.02 7.96 -17.51
CA SER A 15 -7.10 8.43 -16.50
C SER A 15 -6.40 7.25 -15.87
N THR A 16 -5.10 7.29 -15.87
CA THR A 16 -4.29 6.31 -15.17
C THR A 16 -4.52 6.47 -13.68
N LYS A 17 -4.69 5.36 -13.02
CA LYS A 17 -4.88 5.37 -11.57
C LYS A 17 -3.55 5.20 -10.88
N TYR A 18 -3.18 6.19 -10.11
CA TYR A 18 -1.90 6.23 -9.40
C TYR A 18 -2.10 6.03 -7.91
N LEU A 19 -1.23 5.24 -7.32
CA LEU A 19 -1.30 4.94 -5.89
C LEU A 19 0.06 5.09 -5.26
N GLY A 20 0.12 5.75 -4.10
CA GLY A 20 1.31 5.76 -3.28
C GLY A 20 1.04 5.07 -1.97
N ILE A 21 1.98 4.26 -1.51
CA ILE A 21 1.86 3.61 -0.21
C ILE A 21 3.11 3.92 0.59
N CYS A 22 2.95 4.67 1.68
CA CYS A 22 4.01 4.91 2.63
C CYS A 22 3.85 3.89 3.74
N MET A 23 4.78 2.96 3.84
CA MET A 23 4.58 1.81 4.72
C MET A 23 5.78 1.46 5.55
N ASP A 24 5.49 0.84 6.68
CA ASP A 24 6.51 0.15 7.46
C ASP A 24 5.99 -1.26 7.74
N ASN A 25 6.54 -1.92 8.74
CA ASN A 25 6.22 -3.32 9.00
C ASN A 25 4.80 -3.55 9.52
N SER A 26 4.16 -2.52 10.03
CA SER A 26 2.85 -2.68 10.64
C SER A 26 1.79 -1.67 10.20
N THR A 27 2.18 -0.60 9.54
CA THR A 27 1.25 0.46 9.16
C THR A 27 1.53 0.92 7.73
N ALA A 28 0.48 1.13 6.97
CA ALA A 28 0.59 1.64 5.61
C ALA A 28 -0.40 2.78 5.42
N HIS A 29 0.10 3.88 4.87
CA HIS A 29 -0.73 5.02 4.50
C HIS A 29 -0.97 4.94 3.00
N ILE A 30 -2.22 4.79 2.62
CA ILE A 30 -2.63 4.61 1.24
C ILE A 30 -3.02 5.98 0.69
N ILE A 31 -2.31 6.43 -0.34
CA ILE A 31 -2.52 7.75 -0.91
C ILE A 31 -2.92 7.60 -2.36
N GLU A 32 -4.18 7.86 -2.65
CA GLU A 32 -4.68 7.78 -4.00
C GLU A 32 -4.66 9.16 -4.62
N LEU A 33 -4.06 9.28 -5.81
CA LEU A 33 -4.06 10.53 -6.53
C LEU A 33 -5.28 10.59 -7.44
N GLY A 34 -6.18 11.50 -7.12
CA GLY A 34 -7.33 11.76 -7.95
C GLY A 34 -7.13 13.05 -8.73
N GLN A 35 -8.10 13.41 -9.54
CA GLN A 35 -8.01 14.61 -10.33
C GLN A 35 -8.11 15.87 -9.49
N GLU A 36 -8.89 15.83 -8.44
CA GLU A 36 -9.15 17.01 -7.65
C GLU A 36 -8.48 17.01 -6.30
N ALA A 37 -8.34 15.88 -5.69
CA ALA A 37 -7.80 15.79 -4.34
C ALA A 37 -7.16 14.44 -4.12
N SER A 38 -6.27 14.39 -3.14
CA SER A 38 -5.67 13.14 -2.72
C SER A 38 -6.47 12.57 -1.57
N GLU A 39 -6.77 11.30 -1.63
CA GLU A 39 -7.44 10.61 -0.54
C GLU A 39 -6.41 9.80 0.21
N THR A 40 -6.54 9.76 1.53
CA THR A 40 -5.62 9.03 2.38
C THR A 40 -6.38 8.05 3.26
N LYS A 41 -5.87 6.84 3.35
CA LYS A 41 -6.44 5.80 4.17
C LYS A 41 -5.30 5.08 4.89
N VAL A 42 -5.55 4.58 6.08
CA VAL A 42 -4.52 3.90 6.87
C VAL A 42 -4.89 2.44 7.03
N ILE A 43 -3.94 1.56 6.74
CA ILE A 43 -4.09 0.12 6.94
C ILE A 43 -3.08 -0.28 8.01
N ASN A 44 -3.53 -1.00 9.02
CA ASN A 44 -2.66 -1.48 10.09
C ASN A 44 -2.63 -2.99 10.11
N SER A 45 -1.46 -3.54 10.43
CA SER A 45 -1.35 -4.96 10.74
C SER A 45 -2.16 -5.23 12.00
N LYS A 46 -2.78 -6.38 12.06
CA LYS A 46 -3.58 -6.77 13.22
C LYS A 46 -2.72 -7.24 14.40
N PHE A 47 -1.42 -7.31 14.22
CA PHE A 47 -0.53 -7.70 15.30
C PHE A 47 -0.32 -6.50 16.22
N THR A 48 -1.20 -6.37 17.22
CA THR A 48 -1.22 -5.24 18.12
C THR A 48 -0.20 -5.43 19.25
N HIS A 49 0.02 -4.35 19.99
CA HIS A 49 0.88 -4.38 21.17
C HIS A 49 0.40 -5.43 22.17
N ASP A 50 -0.91 -5.51 22.40
CA ASP A 50 -1.47 -6.47 23.32
C ASP A 50 -1.20 -7.91 22.89
N GLU A 51 -1.34 -8.16 21.60
CA GLU A 51 -1.08 -9.49 21.08
C GLU A 51 0.38 -9.87 21.19
N ARG A 52 1.25 -8.89 21.01
CA ARG A 52 2.67 -9.11 21.17
C ARG A 52 3.01 -9.49 22.61
N GLU A 53 2.41 -8.80 23.59
CA GLU A 53 2.64 -9.12 24.97
C GLU A 53 2.14 -10.50 25.33
N GLN A 54 0.95 -10.86 24.86
CA GLN A 54 0.40 -12.18 25.09
C GLN A 54 1.31 -13.26 24.48
N SER A 55 1.82 -13.02 23.31
CA SER A 55 2.70 -13.97 22.63
C SER A 55 4.00 -14.16 23.41
N LEU A 56 4.53 -13.07 23.95
CA LEU A 56 5.75 -13.17 24.77
C LEU A 56 5.54 -14.01 26.01
N ARG A 57 4.36 -13.93 26.61
CA ARG A 57 4.03 -14.74 27.79
C ARG A 57 3.91 -16.20 27.43
N LYS A 58 3.59 -16.52 26.18
CA LYS A 58 3.39 -17.89 25.74
C LYS A 58 4.60 -18.50 25.06
N GLY A 59 5.66 -17.72 24.87
CA GLY A 59 6.89 -18.20 24.29
C GLY A 59 7.19 -17.59 22.94
N GLU A 60 8.48 -17.53 22.61
CA GLU A 60 8.93 -16.88 21.38
C GLU A 60 8.41 -17.51 20.10
N ASN A 61 8.37 -18.83 20.05
CA ASN A 61 7.92 -19.51 18.84
C ASN A 61 6.50 -19.11 18.48
N ARG A 62 5.66 -18.97 19.47
CA ARG A 62 4.29 -18.57 19.25
C ARG A 62 4.18 -17.13 18.80
N MET A 63 5.04 -16.28 19.32
CA MET A 63 5.09 -14.89 18.92
C MET A 63 5.49 -14.77 17.46
N HIS A 64 6.52 -15.50 17.04
CA HIS A 64 6.96 -15.46 15.65
C HIS A 64 5.88 -15.97 14.70
N SER A 65 5.19 -17.03 15.05
CA SER A 65 4.13 -17.56 14.20
C SER A 65 3.00 -16.57 14.02
N LYS A 66 2.57 -15.93 15.11
CA LYS A 66 1.52 -14.94 15.05
C LYS A 66 1.95 -13.71 14.25
N GLU A 67 3.16 -13.25 14.51
CA GLU A 67 3.69 -12.08 13.81
C GLU A 67 3.74 -12.33 12.32
N GLN A 68 4.20 -13.51 11.89
CA GLN A 68 4.25 -13.86 10.49
C GLN A 68 2.86 -13.94 9.88
N GLN A 69 1.91 -14.46 10.61
CA GLN A 69 0.53 -14.58 10.15
C GLN A 69 -0.07 -13.19 9.90
N PHE A 70 0.06 -12.29 10.87
CA PHE A 70 -0.48 -10.95 10.73
C PHE A 70 0.27 -10.15 9.66
N GLN A 71 1.57 -10.40 9.51
CA GLN A 71 2.35 -9.77 8.46
C GLN A 71 1.85 -10.21 7.09
N ALA A 72 1.58 -11.49 6.93
CA ALA A 72 1.06 -12.02 5.67
C ALA A 72 -0.30 -11.44 5.34
N GLU A 73 -1.17 -11.32 6.33
CA GLU A 73 -2.50 -10.72 6.13
C GLU A 73 -2.40 -9.25 5.76
N TYR A 74 -1.49 -8.54 6.38
CA TYR A 74 -1.23 -7.13 6.10
C TYR A 74 -0.78 -6.95 4.65
N TYR A 75 0.19 -7.75 4.21
CA TYR A 75 0.66 -7.66 2.82
C TYR A 75 -0.41 -8.08 1.83
N LYS A 76 -1.22 -9.07 2.19
CA LYS A 76 -2.30 -9.51 1.32
C LYS A 76 -3.34 -8.40 1.15
N GLU A 77 -3.67 -7.72 2.22
CA GLU A 77 -4.62 -6.61 2.15
C GLU A 77 -4.09 -5.50 1.24
N LEU A 78 -2.80 -5.18 1.37
CA LEU A 78 -2.18 -4.16 0.52
C LEU A 78 -2.20 -4.60 -0.94
N GLY A 79 -1.93 -5.87 -1.19
CA GLY A 79 -1.98 -6.41 -2.55
C GLY A 79 -3.37 -6.27 -3.18
N GLU A 80 -4.42 -6.54 -2.40
CA GLU A 80 -5.78 -6.40 -2.91
C GLU A 80 -6.10 -4.96 -3.30
N ILE A 81 -5.56 -4.00 -2.57
CA ILE A 81 -5.72 -2.59 -2.91
C ILE A 81 -4.95 -2.26 -4.19
N ILE A 82 -3.70 -2.73 -4.28
CA ILE A 82 -2.82 -2.45 -5.42
C ILE A 82 -3.43 -2.93 -6.74
N LYS A 83 -4.17 -4.03 -6.71
CA LYS A 83 -4.78 -4.58 -7.93
C LYS A 83 -5.67 -3.59 -8.67
N ASN A 84 -6.15 -2.57 -8.00
CA ASN A 84 -7.08 -1.61 -8.60
C ASN A 84 -6.37 -0.45 -9.29
N TYR A 85 -5.04 -0.45 -9.32
CA TYR A 85 -4.27 0.68 -9.84
C TYR A 85 -3.33 0.25 -10.94
N GLU A 86 -2.89 1.21 -11.75
CA GLU A 86 -2.01 0.95 -12.88
C GLU A 86 -0.55 1.23 -12.54
N GLU A 87 -0.31 2.24 -11.71
CA GLU A 87 1.03 2.54 -11.25
C GLU A 87 1.03 2.77 -9.74
N VAL A 88 2.02 2.21 -9.09
CA VAL A 88 2.11 2.25 -7.62
C VAL A 88 3.55 2.57 -7.21
N ILE A 89 3.71 3.46 -6.26
CA ILE A 89 5.00 3.73 -5.63
C ILE A 89 4.94 3.28 -4.17
N LEU A 90 5.85 2.40 -3.79
CA LEU A 90 5.99 1.95 -2.41
C LEU A 90 7.20 2.65 -1.81
N PHE A 91 7.01 3.30 -0.69
CA PHE A 91 8.12 4.02 -0.05
C PHE A 91 7.99 3.95 1.47
N GLY A 92 9.04 4.31 2.17
CA GLY A 92 9.03 4.29 3.62
C GLY A 92 10.38 3.90 4.19
N PRO A 93 10.49 3.90 5.52
CA PRO A 93 11.77 3.77 6.20
C PRO A 93 12.30 2.35 6.41
N THR A 94 11.46 1.33 6.23
CA THR A 94 11.87 -0.05 6.50
C THR A 94 11.92 -0.88 5.22
N ASN A 95 12.30 -2.15 5.35
CA ASN A 95 12.36 -3.07 4.23
C ASN A 95 11.00 -3.69 3.90
N ALA A 96 9.95 -3.30 4.62
CA ALA A 96 8.63 -3.87 4.37
C ALA A 96 8.20 -3.70 2.91
N LYS A 97 8.51 -2.56 2.31
CA LYS A 97 8.19 -2.30 0.90
C LYS A 97 8.89 -3.29 -0.03
N VAL A 98 10.11 -3.68 0.31
CA VAL A 98 10.85 -4.66 -0.50
C VAL A 98 10.23 -6.05 -0.36
N GLU A 99 9.85 -6.41 0.85
CA GLU A 99 9.20 -7.70 1.10
C GLU A 99 7.88 -7.79 0.35
N LEU A 100 7.09 -6.73 0.40
CA LEU A 100 5.83 -6.69 -0.35
C LEU A 100 6.09 -6.81 -1.84
N MET A 101 7.04 -6.04 -2.37
CA MET A 101 7.37 -6.09 -3.79
C MET A 101 7.75 -7.50 -4.23
N ASN A 102 8.54 -8.20 -3.42
CA ASN A 102 8.93 -9.56 -3.74
C ASN A 102 7.74 -10.51 -3.81
N ILE A 103 6.78 -10.34 -2.91
CA ILE A 103 5.55 -11.13 -2.94
C ILE A 103 4.75 -10.85 -4.21
N LEU A 104 4.62 -9.59 -4.57
CA LEU A 104 3.83 -9.20 -5.73
C LEU A 104 4.46 -9.66 -7.03
N LYS A 105 5.79 -9.67 -7.12
CA LYS A 105 6.47 -10.11 -8.33
C LYS A 105 6.22 -11.56 -8.66
N GLU A 106 5.92 -12.38 -7.67
CA GLU A 106 5.68 -13.79 -7.89
C GLU A 106 4.24 -14.10 -8.25
N ASP A 107 3.38 -13.10 -8.22
CA ASP A 107 1.96 -13.27 -8.50
C ASP A 107 1.63 -12.67 -9.85
N GLN A 108 1.11 -13.50 -10.75
CA GLN A 108 0.78 -13.07 -12.12
C GLN A 108 -0.24 -11.96 -12.16
N HIS A 109 -1.07 -11.85 -11.14
CA HIS A 109 -2.12 -10.82 -11.11
C HIS A 109 -1.55 -9.40 -11.11
N PHE A 110 -0.26 -9.25 -10.80
CA PHE A 110 0.38 -7.94 -10.74
C PHE A 110 1.29 -7.65 -11.93
N ASN A 111 1.32 -8.52 -12.93
CA ASN A 111 2.24 -8.37 -14.06
C ASN A 111 2.01 -7.09 -14.86
N ASN A 112 0.78 -6.61 -14.92
CA ASN A 112 0.46 -5.42 -15.70
C ASN A 112 0.48 -4.13 -14.88
N ILE A 113 0.84 -4.22 -13.62
CA ILE A 113 0.89 -3.05 -12.75
C ILE A 113 2.34 -2.62 -12.60
N LYS A 114 2.60 -1.34 -12.88
CA LYS A 114 3.94 -0.81 -12.72
C LYS A 114 4.14 -0.45 -11.26
N ILE A 115 5.04 -1.15 -10.60
CA ILE A 115 5.30 -0.94 -9.17
C ILE A 115 6.76 -0.55 -8.99
N ASP A 116 6.99 0.55 -8.32
CA ASP A 116 8.33 1.03 -8.04
C ASP A 116 8.50 1.15 -6.52
N ILE A 117 9.73 1.10 -6.05
CA ILE A 117 10.02 1.28 -4.63
C ILE A 117 11.09 2.33 -4.45
N LYS A 118 10.95 3.14 -3.40
CA LYS A 118 11.94 4.15 -3.08
C LYS A 118 12.15 4.21 -1.57
N PRO A 119 13.39 4.34 -1.14
CA PRO A 119 13.64 4.53 0.29
C PRO A 119 13.20 5.94 0.69
N ALA A 120 12.71 6.08 1.89
CA ALA A 120 12.31 7.40 2.39
C ALA A 120 12.29 7.34 3.91
N ASP A 121 12.70 8.44 4.53
CA ASP A 121 12.63 8.55 5.97
C ASP A 121 11.18 8.71 6.40
N LYS A 122 10.96 8.61 7.70
CA LYS A 122 9.64 8.80 8.26
C LYS A 122 9.12 10.20 7.92
N MET A 123 7.88 10.27 7.48
CA MET A 123 7.27 11.53 7.02
C MET A 123 5.94 11.79 7.70
N THR A 124 5.58 13.07 7.78
CA THR A 124 4.24 13.46 8.19
C THR A 124 3.26 13.13 7.07
N ASP A 125 1.97 13.19 7.38
CA ASP A 125 0.93 12.90 6.39
C ASP A 125 1.04 13.83 5.18
N ASN A 126 1.27 15.12 5.43
CA ASN A 126 1.38 16.08 4.33
C ASN A 126 2.62 15.83 3.47
N GLN A 127 3.72 15.42 4.10
CA GLN A 127 4.93 15.09 3.38
C GLN A 127 4.74 13.86 2.51
N GLN A 128 3.99 12.88 3.01
CA GLN A 128 3.69 11.67 2.24
C GLN A 128 2.90 12.00 0.99
N ILE A 129 1.88 12.84 1.13
CA ILE A 129 1.05 13.25 -0.01
C ILE A 129 1.90 14.00 -1.03
N ALA A 130 2.75 14.91 -0.55
CA ALA A 130 3.62 15.67 -1.42
C ALA A 130 4.60 14.77 -2.17
N PHE A 131 5.13 13.75 -1.49
CA PHE A 131 6.04 12.80 -2.11
C PHE A 131 5.36 12.07 -3.27
N VAL A 132 4.13 11.61 -3.06
CA VAL A 132 3.41 10.87 -4.09
C VAL A 132 3.09 11.77 -5.28
N LYS A 133 2.63 12.99 -5.02
CA LYS A 133 2.35 13.95 -6.08
C LYS A 133 3.60 14.26 -6.88
N ASP A 134 4.70 14.51 -6.19
CA ASP A 134 5.95 14.83 -6.83
C ASP A 134 6.44 13.68 -7.71
N TYR A 135 6.35 12.47 -7.18
CA TYR A 135 6.78 11.29 -7.94
C TYR A 135 6.01 11.15 -9.24
N PHE A 136 4.67 11.20 -9.18
CA PHE A 136 3.87 10.96 -10.37
C PHE A 136 3.80 12.14 -11.32
N LEU A 137 3.89 13.35 -10.83
CA LEU A 137 3.84 14.52 -11.68
C LEU A 137 5.14 14.76 -12.43
N LYS A 138 6.25 14.26 -11.90
CA LYS A 138 7.55 14.43 -12.55
C LYS A 138 7.92 13.26 -13.43
N HIS A 139 7.22 12.19 -13.32
CA HIS A 139 7.50 10.98 -14.10
C HIS A 139 6.30 10.61 -14.97
#